data_7a86c83311b7b8bc761c8248727ea9f3
#
_entry.id   7a86c83311b7b8bc761c8248727ea9f3
#
_cell.length_a   1.000
_cell.length_b   1.000
_cell.length_c   1.000
_cell.angle_alpha   90.00
_cell.angle_beta   90.00
_cell.angle_gamma   90.00
#
_symmetry.space_group_name_H-M   'P 1'
#
loop_
_entity.id
_entity.type
_entity.pdbx_description
1 polymer ?
#
loop_
_entity_poly.entity_id
_entity_poly.type
_entity_poly.pdbx_seq_one_letter_code
_entity_poly.pdbx_strand_id
1 'polypeptide(L)'
;KVVGAVPSLSASRYGGLTKTYVQHSASELTNSLLRFLDKRKSPGVFIINLFSINEDSDEETIGNLVCGYMQSRMLNTRFITHGVDFNTNSTQYLLAKNITDFYTLQGEDILIVAYPPLSESSIPSALLHDANANILIASANHGWKTFDKQLCDQLMVQLGTTDVPFRICLTNAGRGAVED
;
A
#
# COMPACT_ATOMS: atom_id res chain seq x y z
N LYS A 1 6.59 5.41 -10.81
CA LYS A 1 7.95 4.97 -10.44
C LYS A 1 7.84 3.82 -9.44
N VAL A 2 8.54 2.70 -9.69
CA VAL A 2 8.64 1.58 -8.75
C VAL A 2 9.43 2.04 -7.53
N VAL A 3 8.90 1.78 -6.32
CA VAL A 3 9.55 2.13 -5.04
C VAL A 3 10.22 0.96 -4.35
N GLY A 4 9.87 -0.26 -4.76
CA GLY A 4 10.45 -1.47 -4.18
C GLY A 4 9.97 -2.70 -4.92
N ALA A 5 10.73 -3.78 -4.78
CA ALA A 5 10.37 -5.11 -5.21
C ALA A 5 10.52 -6.07 -4.04
N VAL A 6 9.53 -6.91 -3.81
CA VAL A 6 9.53 -7.91 -2.74
C VAL A 6 9.56 -9.29 -3.39
N PRO A 7 10.51 -10.16 -2.99
CA PRO A 7 10.60 -11.51 -3.54
C PRO A 7 9.38 -12.36 -3.17
N SER A 8 9.16 -13.44 -3.92
CA SER A 8 8.08 -14.40 -3.62
C SER A 8 8.24 -14.97 -2.21
N LEU A 9 7.20 -14.82 -1.39
CA LEU A 9 7.15 -15.34 -0.02
C LEU A 9 6.84 -16.84 0.05
N SER A 10 6.36 -17.43 -1.06
CA SER A 10 5.98 -18.84 -1.15
C SER A 10 7.16 -19.82 -1.35
N ALA A 11 8.38 -19.31 -1.51
CA ALA A 11 9.56 -20.13 -1.75
C ALA A 11 10.06 -20.77 -0.45
N SER A 12 9.37 -21.77 0.07
CA SER A 12 9.75 -22.58 1.24
C SER A 12 11.10 -23.32 1.11
N ARG A 13 11.77 -23.23 -0.05
CA ARG A 13 13.03 -23.93 -0.34
C ARG A 13 14.31 -23.20 0.11
N TYR A 14 14.23 -21.95 0.59
CA TYR A 14 15.40 -21.12 0.89
C TYR A 14 15.37 -20.46 2.28
N GLY A 15 14.76 -21.08 3.24
CA GLY A 15 14.51 -20.72 4.64
C GLY A 15 15.20 -19.49 5.24
N GLY A 16 16.51 -19.42 5.30
CA GLY A 16 17.24 -18.29 5.93
C GLY A 16 17.49 -17.10 5.01
N LEU A 17 17.82 -17.35 3.74
CA LEU A 17 18.13 -16.30 2.77
C LEU A 17 16.88 -15.50 2.38
N THR A 18 15.73 -16.16 2.24
CA THR A 18 14.46 -15.51 1.91
C THR A 18 14.07 -14.49 2.99
N LYS A 19 14.26 -14.83 4.28
CA LYS A 19 13.96 -13.91 5.39
C LYS A 19 14.81 -12.64 5.31
N THR A 20 16.08 -12.76 4.99
CA THR A 20 17.00 -11.61 4.86
C THR A 20 16.61 -10.71 3.68
N TYR A 21 16.27 -11.29 2.53
CA TYR A 21 15.82 -10.53 1.36
C TYR A 21 14.49 -9.82 1.59
N VAL A 22 13.53 -10.48 2.24
CA VAL A 22 12.23 -9.88 2.58
C VAL A 22 12.42 -8.71 3.55
N GLN A 23 13.28 -8.87 4.57
CA GLN A 23 13.60 -7.80 5.50
C GLN A 23 14.31 -6.63 4.81
N HIS A 24 15.23 -6.90 3.90
CA HIS A 24 15.91 -5.85 3.12
C HIS A 24 14.91 -5.10 2.24
N SER A 25 14.07 -5.80 1.48
CA SER A 25 13.04 -5.19 0.64
C SER A 25 12.04 -4.36 1.45
N ALA A 26 11.60 -4.86 2.62
CA ALA A 26 10.74 -4.10 3.53
C ALA A 26 11.43 -2.83 4.05
N SER A 27 12.73 -2.92 4.36
CA SER A 27 13.55 -1.78 4.77
C SER A 27 13.65 -0.73 3.65
N GLU A 28 13.95 -1.14 2.43
CA GLU A 28 14.07 -0.24 1.27
C GLU A 28 12.72 0.43 0.94
N LEU A 29 11.64 -0.34 0.92
CA LEU A 29 10.30 0.19 0.73
C LEU A 29 9.96 1.21 1.83
N THR A 30 10.19 0.86 3.09
CA THR A 30 9.92 1.75 4.23
C THR A 30 10.76 3.02 4.16
N ASN A 31 12.07 2.91 3.87
CA ASN A 31 12.94 4.08 3.72
C ASN A 31 12.47 4.98 2.58
N SER A 32 11.99 4.39 1.48
CA SER A 32 11.39 5.15 0.38
C SER A 32 10.13 5.89 0.80
N LEU A 33 9.30 5.28 1.65
CA LEU A 33 8.07 5.89 2.19
C LEU A 33 8.38 6.98 3.22
N LEU A 34 9.35 6.76 4.09
CA LEU A 34 9.77 7.74 5.10
C LEU A 34 10.26 9.06 4.48
N ARG A 35 10.80 9.03 3.26
CA ARG A 35 11.15 10.26 2.51
C ARG A 35 9.95 11.16 2.20
N PHE A 36 8.72 10.63 2.27
CA PHE A 36 7.49 11.42 2.12
C PHE A 36 7.03 12.03 3.45
N LEU A 37 7.47 11.51 4.61
CA LEU A 37 7.16 12.06 5.92
C LEU A 37 7.62 13.52 6.07
N ASP A 38 8.78 13.86 5.50
CA ASP A 38 9.34 15.22 5.55
C ASP A 38 8.49 16.23 4.77
N LYS A 39 7.55 15.75 3.94
CA LYS A 39 6.66 16.59 3.12
C LYS A 39 5.26 16.73 3.74
N ARG A 40 5.10 16.54 5.03
CA ARG A 40 3.80 16.69 5.71
C ARG A 40 3.15 18.02 5.38
N LYS A 41 1.98 17.96 4.76
CA LYS A 41 1.17 19.15 4.44
C LYS A 41 0.37 19.66 5.64
N SER A 42 0.23 18.86 6.71
CA SER A 42 -0.60 19.19 7.89
C SER A 42 -0.10 18.50 9.16
N PRO A 43 -0.30 19.08 10.35
CA PRO A 43 -0.19 18.35 11.60
C PRO A 43 -1.31 17.30 11.66
N GLY A 44 -0.96 16.04 11.63
CA GLY A 44 -1.92 14.94 11.65
C GLY A 44 -1.26 13.60 11.40
N VAL A 45 -2.07 12.56 11.29
CA VAL A 45 -1.62 11.21 10.95
C VAL A 45 -1.08 11.18 9.51
N PHE A 46 0.02 10.47 9.31
CA PHE A 46 0.55 10.22 7.98
C PHE A 46 -0.10 8.97 7.38
N ILE A 47 -0.85 9.14 6.30
CA ILE A 47 -1.66 8.07 5.69
C ILE A 47 -0.96 7.52 4.46
N ILE A 48 -0.77 6.19 4.43
CA ILE A 48 -0.25 5.42 3.30
C ILE A 48 -1.36 4.50 2.82
N ASN A 49 -1.86 4.71 1.63
CA ASN A 49 -2.82 3.82 1.00
C ASN A 49 -2.10 2.70 0.26
N LEU A 50 -2.54 1.45 0.50
CA LEU A 50 -2.14 0.26 -0.24
C LEU A 50 -3.37 -0.28 -0.96
N PHE A 51 -3.24 -0.59 -2.23
CA PHE A 51 -4.28 -1.23 -3.02
C PHE A 51 -3.70 -2.05 -4.16
N SER A 52 -4.46 -2.97 -4.64
CA SER A 52 -4.11 -3.86 -5.74
C SER A 52 -5.13 -3.74 -6.87
N ILE A 53 -4.84 -4.36 -8.00
CA ILE A 53 -5.79 -4.42 -9.11
C ILE A 53 -6.72 -5.61 -8.94
N ASN A 54 -6.19 -6.73 -8.46
CA ASN A 54 -6.89 -8.01 -8.31
C ASN A 54 -6.45 -8.72 -7.03
N GLU A 55 -7.13 -9.82 -6.69
CA GLU A 55 -6.93 -10.61 -5.47
C GLU A 55 -5.55 -11.31 -5.39
N ASP A 56 -4.83 -11.41 -6.50
CA ASP A 56 -3.53 -12.12 -6.55
C ASP A 56 -2.38 -11.34 -5.91
N SER A 57 -2.65 -10.25 -5.24
CA SER A 57 -1.64 -9.37 -4.68
C SER A 57 -1.56 -9.47 -3.17
N ASP A 58 -0.33 -9.29 -2.66
CA ASP A 58 0.03 -9.50 -1.26
C ASP A 58 -0.05 -8.18 -0.45
N GLU A 59 -1.08 -7.33 -0.66
CA GLU A 59 -1.18 -6.02 0.02
C GLU A 59 -1.21 -6.13 1.54
N GLU A 60 -1.89 -7.14 2.06
CA GLU A 60 -1.95 -7.38 3.50
C GLU A 60 -0.58 -7.81 4.05
N THR A 61 0.11 -8.68 3.33
CA THR A 61 1.46 -9.12 3.70
C THR A 61 2.45 -7.95 3.65
N ILE A 62 2.39 -7.12 2.62
CA ILE A 62 3.23 -5.93 2.47
C ILE A 62 2.91 -4.90 3.56
N GLY A 63 1.62 -4.66 3.84
CA GLY A 63 1.19 -3.76 4.91
C GLY A 63 1.74 -4.17 6.27
N ASN A 64 1.62 -5.46 6.61
CA ASN A 64 2.16 -6.01 7.86
C ASN A 64 3.68 -5.90 7.95
N LEU A 65 4.41 -6.19 6.85
CA LEU A 65 5.87 -6.07 6.81
C LEU A 65 6.34 -4.63 7.02
N VAL A 66 5.73 -3.68 6.32
CA VAL A 66 6.08 -2.25 6.44
C VAL A 66 5.73 -1.73 7.83
N CYS A 67 4.54 -2.06 8.34
CA CYS A 67 4.11 -1.69 9.68
C CYS A 67 5.07 -2.21 10.75
N GLY A 68 5.40 -3.50 10.72
CA GLY A 68 6.33 -4.11 11.66
C GLY A 68 7.73 -3.50 11.60
N TYR A 69 8.22 -3.16 10.41
CA TYR A 69 9.51 -2.48 10.26
C TYR A 69 9.47 -1.06 10.83
N MET A 70 8.41 -0.29 10.55
CA MET A 70 8.24 1.07 11.11
C MET A 70 8.15 1.03 12.65
N GLN A 71 7.39 0.09 13.22
CA GLN A 71 7.29 -0.12 14.66
C GLN A 71 8.66 -0.47 15.29
N SER A 72 9.48 -1.29 14.61
CA SER A 72 10.83 -1.61 15.07
C SER A 72 11.75 -0.38 15.15
N ARG A 73 11.39 0.69 14.43
CA ARG A 73 12.05 2.00 14.45
C ARG A 73 11.41 3.00 15.41
N MET A 74 10.58 2.53 16.33
CA MET A 74 9.86 3.34 17.32
C MET A 74 8.87 4.35 16.68
N LEU A 75 8.41 4.09 15.45
CA LEU A 75 7.36 4.87 14.82
C LEU A 75 6.00 4.30 15.25
N ASN A 76 5.13 5.15 15.79
CA ASN A 76 3.78 4.75 16.18
C ASN A 76 2.91 4.53 14.94
N THR A 77 2.97 3.31 14.42
CA THR A 77 2.37 2.93 13.14
C THR A 77 1.29 1.88 13.36
N ARG A 78 0.17 2.05 12.69
CA ARG A 78 -0.91 1.06 12.65
C ARG A 78 -1.22 0.67 11.21
N PHE A 79 -1.54 -0.60 11.02
CA PHE A 79 -2.04 -1.17 9.79
C PHE A 79 -3.50 -1.54 9.96
N ILE A 80 -4.35 -1.08 9.04
CA ILE A 80 -5.78 -1.41 9.01
C ILE A 80 -6.17 -1.97 7.65
N THR A 81 -7.15 -2.87 7.65
CA THR A 81 -7.58 -3.55 6.43
C THR A 81 -9.10 -3.54 6.28
N HIS A 82 -9.57 -3.52 5.04
CA HIS A 82 -10.98 -3.70 4.72
C HIS A 82 -11.47 -5.08 5.21
N GLY A 83 -12.75 -5.18 5.54
CA GLY A 83 -13.37 -6.41 6.04
C GLY A 83 -13.08 -6.71 7.51
N VAL A 84 -12.04 -6.11 8.12
CA VAL A 84 -11.69 -6.25 9.53
C VAL A 84 -11.89 -4.94 10.29
N ASP A 85 -11.17 -3.88 9.88
CA ASP A 85 -11.20 -2.59 10.57
C ASP A 85 -12.26 -1.64 10.02
N PHE A 86 -12.64 -1.80 8.77
CA PHE A 86 -13.70 -1.01 8.12
C PHE A 86 -14.43 -1.80 7.03
N ASN A 87 -15.64 -1.33 6.68
CA ASN A 87 -16.49 -1.97 5.68
C ASN A 87 -16.67 -1.06 4.47
N THR A 88 -16.19 -1.51 3.30
CA THR A 88 -16.28 -0.78 2.04
C THR A 88 -17.70 -0.67 1.46
N ASN A 89 -18.64 -1.46 1.94
CA ASN A 89 -20.05 -1.37 1.60
C ASN A 89 -20.85 -0.44 2.53
N SER A 90 -20.21 0.16 3.53
CA SER A 90 -20.88 1.11 4.41
C SER A 90 -21.06 2.47 3.75
N THR A 91 -22.18 3.14 4.06
CA THR A 91 -22.42 4.51 3.59
C THR A 91 -21.33 5.46 4.04
N GLN A 92 -20.77 5.25 5.23
CA GLN A 92 -19.67 6.05 5.78
C GLN A 92 -18.44 5.98 4.90
N TYR A 93 -18.05 4.78 4.45
CA TYR A 93 -16.92 4.62 3.54
C TYR A 93 -17.22 5.19 2.15
N LEU A 94 -18.38 4.87 1.57
CA LEU A 94 -18.73 5.28 0.21
C LEU A 94 -18.81 6.81 0.04
N LEU A 95 -19.16 7.54 1.11
CA LEU A 95 -19.27 9.00 1.13
C LEU A 95 -18.06 9.66 1.83
N ALA A 96 -17.04 8.89 2.22
CA ALA A 96 -15.90 9.39 2.97
C ALA A 96 -15.12 10.45 2.18
N LYS A 97 -14.78 11.53 2.86
CA LYS A 97 -13.90 12.59 2.37
C LYS A 97 -12.49 12.49 2.95
N ASN A 98 -12.38 11.84 4.10
CA ASN A 98 -11.12 11.59 4.80
C ASN A 98 -11.23 10.29 5.62
N ILE A 99 -10.11 9.83 6.16
CA ILE A 99 -10.03 8.57 6.90
C ILE A 99 -10.92 8.56 8.16
N THR A 100 -11.13 9.69 8.82
CA THR A 100 -11.88 9.78 10.07
C THR A 100 -13.40 9.63 9.89
N ASP A 101 -13.88 9.65 8.64
CA ASP A 101 -15.29 9.45 8.35
C ASP A 101 -15.72 7.98 8.57
N PHE A 102 -14.80 7.03 8.51
CA PHE A 102 -15.09 5.61 8.66
C PHE A 102 -14.16 4.85 9.62
N TYR A 103 -13.07 5.49 10.10
CA TYR A 103 -12.14 4.92 11.04
C TYR A 103 -11.81 5.90 12.17
N THR A 104 -11.79 5.40 13.42
CA THR A 104 -11.44 6.21 14.59
C THR A 104 -9.96 6.09 14.91
N LEU A 105 -9.22 7.18 14.74
CA LEU A 105 -7.80 7.25 15.07
C LEU A 105 -7.57 7.01 16.57
N GLN A 106 -6.54 6.25 16.91
CA GLN A 106 -6.18 5.91 18.29
C GLN A 106 -4.86 6.56 18.73
N GLY A 107 -4.44 7.63 18.03
CA GLY A 107 -3.22 8.38 18.32
C GLY A 107 -2.02 7.94 17.51
N GLU A 108 -2.23 7.23 16.39
CA GLU A 108 -1.19 6.84 15.47
C GLU A 108 -0.50 8.05 14.83
N ASP A 109 0.83 7.97 14.64
CA ASP A 109 1.56 8.93 13.80
C ASP A 109 1.49 8.54 12.33
N ILE A 110 1.44 7.24 12.05
CA ILE A 110 1.41 6.67 10.71
C ILE A 110 0.28 5.64 10.63
N LEU A 111 -0.57 5.77 9.63
CA LEU A 111 -1.63 4.82 9.33
C LEU A 111 -1.41 4.22 7.94
N ILE A 112 -1.31 2.90 7.87
CA ILE A 112 -1.25 2.15 6.61
C ILE A 112 -2.63 1.55 6.39
N VAL A 113 -3.24 1.83 5.25
CA VAL A 113 -4.62 1.41 4.94
C VAL A 113 -4.61 0.48 3.73
N ALA A 114 -4.99 -0.78 3.90
CA ALA A 114 -5.18 -1.71 2.80
C ALA A 114 -6.64 -1.69 2.35
N TYR A 115 -6.86 -1.23 1.13
CA TYR A 115 -8.14 -1.23 0.45
C TYR A 115 -8.39 -2.56 -0.28
N PRO A 116 -9.64 -2.89 -0.62
CA PRO A 116 -9.91 -4.06 -1.46
C PRO A 116 -9.30 -3.88 -2.85
N PRO A 117 -9.11 -4.97 -3.58
CA PRO A 117 -8.69 -4.91 -4.98
C PRO A 117 -9.62 -4.01 -5.81
N LEU A 118 -9.06 -3.24 -6.73
CA LEU A 118 -9.82 -2.34 -7.61
C LEU A 118 -10.83 -3.09 -8.50
N SER A 119 -10.60 -4.38 -8.73
CA SER A 119 -11.55 -5.27 -9.43
C SER A 119 -12.83 -5.53 -8.63
N GLU A 120 -12.80 -5.39 -7.30
CA GLU A 120 -13.93 -5.65 -6.41
C GLU A 120 -14.65 -4.38 -5.99
N SER A 121 -13.91 -3.33 -5.68
CA SER A 121 -14.47 -2.09 -5.16
C SER A 121 -13.65 -0.87 -5.58
N SER A 122 -14.35 0.20 -5.91
CA SER A 122 -13.70 1.49 -6.16
C SER A 122 -13.34 2.18 -4.84
N ILE A 123 -12.20 2.87 -4.84
CA ILE A 123 -11.79 3.71 -3.73
C ILE A 123 -12.36 5.12 -3.96
N PRO A 124 -13.05 5.73 -2.98
CA PRO A 124 -13.45 7.13 -3.08
C PRO A 124 -12.26 8.03 -3.39
N SER A 125 -12.36 8.86 -4.43
CA SER A 125 -11.26 9.73 -4.86
C SER A 125 -10.77 10.67 -3.76
N ALA A 126 -11.66 11.12 -2.88
CA ALA A 126 -11.30 11.94 -1.74
C ALA A 126 -10.26 11.27 -0.82
N LEU A 127 -10.36 9.94 -0.61
CA LEU A 127 -9.39 9.18 0.20
C LEU A 127 -8.02 9.05 -0.47
N LEU A 128 -7.98 9.02 -1.81
CA LEU A 128 -6.72 9.06 -2.55
C LEU A 128 -6.02 10.43 -2.43
N HIS A 129 -6.80 11.50 -2.31
CA HIS A 129 -6.31 12.86 -2.16
C HIS A 129 -5.93 13.21 -0.72
N ASP A 130 -6.59 12.58 0.27
CA ASP A 130 -6.33 12.77 1.70
C ASP A 130 -5.03 12.07 2.16
N ALA A 131 -4.60 11.06 1.43
CA ALA A 131 -3.39 10.32 1.74
C ALA A 131 -2.10 11.12 1.51
N ASN A 132 -1.02 10.70 2.16
CA ASN A 132 0.33 11.23 1.95
C ASN A 132 1.10 10.40 0.91
N ALA A 133 0.69 9.16 0.68
CA ALA A 133 1.21 8.30 -0.39
C ALA A 133 0.17 7.28 -0.84
N ASN A 134 0.11 7.03 -2.14
CA ASN A 134 -0.71 6.00 -2.76
C ASN A 134 0.21 4.94 -3.39
N ILE A 135 0.05 3.68 -2.99
CA ILE A 135 0.91 2.58 -3.43
C ILE A 135 0.06 1.49 -4.06
N LEU A 136 0.32 1.23 -5.33
CA LEU A 136 -0.23 0.07 -6.03
C LEU A 136 0.68 -1.13 -5.79
N ILE A 137 0.13 -2.20 -5.24
CA ILE A 137 0.78 -3.49 -5.11
C ILE A 137 0.46 -4.30 -6.37
N ALA A 138 1.47 -4.77 -7.05
CA ALA A 138 1.33 -5.55 -8.27
C ALA A 138 2.23 -6.78 -8.26
N SER A 139 1.70 -7.94 -8.61
CA SER A 139 2.52 -9.16 -8.74
C SER A 139 3.31 -9.12 -10.05
N ALA A 140 4.62 -9.33 -9.97
CA ALA A 140 5.49 -9.41 -11.15
C ALA A 140 5.16 -10.60 -12.06
N ASN A 141 4.49 -11.63 -11.52
CA ASN A 141 4.08 -12.83 -12.25
C ASN A 141 2.66 -12.72 -12.83
N HIS A 142 1.96 -11.61 -12.58
CA HIS A 142 0.60 -11.43 -13.08
C HIS A 142 0.60 -11.07 -14.57
N GLY A 143 -0.15 -11.85 -15.37
CA GLY A 143 -0.41 -11.51 -16.77
C GLY A 143 -1.46 -10.42 -16.91
N TRP A 144 -1.06 -9.20 -17.22
CA TRP A 144 -1.95 -8.05 -17.36
C TRP A 144 -3.00 -8.25 -18.44
N LYS A 145 -4.27 -8.20 -18.05
CA LYS A 145 -5.44 -8.28 -18.94
C LYS A 145 -5.88 -6.86 -19.36
N THR A 146 -6.71 -6.79 -20.39
CA THR A 146 -7.28 -5.50 -20.83
C THR A 146 -8.06 -4.80 -19.74
N PHE A 147 -8.79 -5.57 -18.92
CA PHE A 147 -9.54 -5.03 -17.78
C PHE A 147 -8.63 -4.41 -16.71
N ASP A 148 -7.49 -5.04 -16.39
CA ASP A 148 -6.52 -4.52 -15.43
C ASP A 148 -5.97 -3.16 -15.89
N LYS A 149 -5.71 -3.03 -17.19
CA LYS A 149 -5.27 -1.75 -17.78
C LYS A 149 -6.34 -0.67 -17.66
N GLN A 150 -7.60 -1.00 -17.91
CA GLN A 150 -8.72 -0.06 -17.75
C GLN A 150 -8.85 0.43 -16.31
N LEU A 151 -8.71 -0.46 -15.31
CA LEU A 151 -8.72 -0.09 -13.91
C LEU A 151 -7.55 0.82 -13.55
N CYS A 152 -6.35 0.53 -14.06
CA CYS A 152 -5.20 1.41 -13.91
C CYS A 152 -5.42 2.79 -14.53
N ASP A 153 -5.97 2.86 -15.73
CA ASP A 153 -6.23 4.12 -16.42
C ASP A 153 -7.25 4.96 -15.64
N GLN A 154 -8.32 4.34 -15.11
CA GLN A 154 -9.30 5.01 -14.24
C GLN A 154 -8.64 5.54 -12.96
N LEU A 155 -7.81 4.74 -12.30
CA LEU A 155 -7.05 5.16 -11.13
C LEU A 155 -6.13 6.34 -11.45
N MET A 156 -5.41 6.28 -12.58
CA MET A 156 -4.52 7.36 -13.01
C MET A 156 -5.25 8.66 -13.29
N VAL A 157 -6.47 8.61 -13.81
CA VAL A 157 -7.33 9.79 -13.97
C VAL A 157 -7.69 10.39 -12.60
N GLN A 158 -8.06 9.57 -11.64
CA GLN A 158 -8.37 10.04 -10.27
C GLN A 158 -7.14 10.65 -9.58
N LEU A 159 -5.97 10.02 -9.74
CA LEU A 159 -4.70 10.48 -9.16
C LEU A 159 -4.11 11.68 -9.89
N GLY A 160 -4.42 11.87 -11.17
CA GLY A 160 -3.91 12.97 -11.99
C GLY A 160 -4.34 14.37 -11.51
N THR A 161 -5.33 14.44 -10.63
CA THR A 161 -5.82 15.68 -10.02
C THR A 161 -5.19 16.00 -8.65
N THR A 162 -4.25 15.18 -8.18
CA THR A 162 -3.61 15.35 -6.87
C THR A 162 -2.09 15.39 -6.96
N ASP A 163 -1.46 16.12 -6.03
CA ASP A 163 0.00 16.12 -5.82
C ASP A 163 0.48 14.96 -4.93
N VAL A 164 -0.43 14.08 -4.49
CA VAL A 164 -0.09 12.93 -3.65
C VAL A 164 0.81 11.96 -4.43
N PRO A 165 1.97 11.56 -3.88
CA PRO A 165 2.86 10.63 -4.54
C PRO A 165 2.18 9.29 -4.84
N PHE A 166 2.22 8.89 -6.11
CA PHE A 166 1.82 7.54 -6.54
C PHE A 166 3.04 6.70 -6.84
N ARG A 167 3.05 5.47 -6.33
CA ARG A 167 4.15 4.52 -6.49
C ARG A 167 3.63 3.11 -6.74
N ILE A 168 4.51 2.26 -7.26
CA ILE A 168 4.22 0.84 -7.49
C ILE A 168 5.21 0.02 -6.69
N CYS A 169 4.71 -0.97 -5.95
CA CYS A 169 5.49 -2.00 -5.29
C CYS A 169 5.24 -3.33 -6.03
N LEU A 170 6.31 -3.96 -6.50
CA LEU A 170 6.22 -5.26 -7.15
C LEU A 170 6.36 -6.37 -6.10
N THR A 171 5.45 -7.34 -6.11
CA THR A 171 5.56 -8.59 -5.34
C THR A 171 5.93 -9.74 -6.26
N ASN A 172 6.33 -10.87 -5.70
CA ASN A 172 6.75 -12.04 -6.45
C ASN A 172 7.85 -11.77 -7.49
N ALA A 173 8.67 -10.74 -7.25
CA ALA A 173 9.78 -10.39 -8.12
C ALA A 173 10.84 -11.50 -8.13
N GLY A 174 11.38 -11.79 -9.30
CA GLY A 174 12.52 -12.69 -9.44
C GLY A 174 13.77 -12.11 -8.76
N ARG A 175 14.72 -12.98 -8.41
CA ARG A 175 15.93 -12.61 -7.66
C ARG A 175 16.74 -11.50 -8.32
N GLY A 176 16.85 -11.49 -9.65
CA GLY A 176 17.58 -10.47 -10.41
C GLY A 176 16.90 -9.09 -10.42
N ALA A 177 15.60 -9.01 -10.15
CA ALA A 177 14.86 -7.74 -10.08
C ALA A 177 14.98 -7.04 -8.71
N VAL A 178 15.55 -7.72 -7.73
CA VAL A 178 15.73 -7.21 -6.34
C VAL A 178 17.16 -6.73 -6.11
N GLU A 179 18.10 -7.18 -6.95
CA GLU A 179 19.54 -6.90 -6.80
C GLU A 179 20.03 -5.67 -7.63
N ASP A 180 19.18 -5.17 -8.56
CA ASP A 180 19.40 -3.95 -9.35
C ASP A 180 18.64 -2.74 -8.75
#